data_82059407e6702193638700b09bd51a2c
#
_entry.id   82059407e6702193638700b09bd51a2c
#
_cell.length_a   1.000
_cell.length_b   1.000
_cell.length_c   1.000
_cell.angle_alpha   90.00
_cell.angle_beta   90.00
_cell.angle_gamma   90.00
#
_symmetry.space_group_name_H-M   'P 1'
#
loop_
_entity.id
_entity.type
_entity.pdbx_description
1 polymer ?
#
loop_
_entity_poly.entity_id
_entity_poly.type
_entity_poly.pdbx_seq_one_letter_code
_entity_poly.pdbx_strand_id
1 'polypeptide(L)'
;MLFRSGAGAVGLMAIIIGTRLSPHDVAGSERKRDGVKAPMPRRGFLVFGSMFFLMASSQSMFVTFGSWLEDEFGFTEAGIAGVAFALGAFELLASITSARRADVWGKERSTIAGALLIVPSGVLLALLHTHQIPGLVLLGLFLLGFEFAIVSLLPVAANIIPSAPGRGLGIVLAGGMLGRASMSVIATSAYDRYGIEWPAIIGSISAVGMIACLAWFSRGSRS
;
A
#
# COMPACT_ATOMS: atom_id res chain seq x y z
N MET A 1 1.49 13.23 24.95
CA MET A 1 2.14 11.99 25.43
C MET A 1 1.16 10.84 25.73
N LEU A 2 -0.15 11.05 25.76
CA LEU A 2 -1.17 10.02 26.08
C LEU A 2 -1.64 9.16 24.88
N PHE A 3 -1.35 9.54 23.62
CA PHE A 3 -1.77 8.79 22.43
C PHE A 3 -0.89 7.57 22.09
N ARG A 4 0.34 7.50 22.61
CA ARG A 4 1.24 6.35 22.36
C ARG A 4 0.86 5.08 23.14
N SER A 5 0.09 5.20 24.22
CA SER A 5 -0.32 4.05 25.05
C SER A 5 -1.60 3.36 24.57
N GLY A 6 -2.50 4.06 23.87
CA GLY A 6 -3.77 3.51 23.40
C GLY A 6 -3.62 2.52 22.22
N ALA A 7 -2.82 2.87 21.22
CA ALA A 7 -2.60 2.01 20.05
C ALA A 7 -1.85 0.72 20.43
N GLY A 8 -0.89 0.82 21.37
CA GLY A 8 -0.20 -0.35 21.92
C GLY A 8 -1.11 -1.30 22.70
N ALA A 9 -2.07 -0.75 23.47
CA ALA A 9 -3.02 -1.54 24.23
C ALA A 9 -4.02 -2.31 23.34
N VAL A 10 -4.50 -1.68 22.26
CA VAL A 10 -5.40 -2.31 21.28
C VAL A 10 -4.66 -3.44 20.50
N GLY A 11 -3.42 -3.19 20.10
CA GLY A 11 -2.58 -4.21 19.43
C GLY A 11 -2.29 -5.41 20.35
N LEU A 12 -1.96 -5.17 21.61
CA LEU A 12 -1.76 -6.23 22.61
C LEU A 12 -3.05 -7.01 22.88
N MET A 13 -4.20 -6.33 22.98
CA MET A 13 -5.50 -6.97 23.17
C MET A 13 -5.88 -7.85 21.98
N ALA A 14 -5.64 -7.39 20.74
CA ALA A 14 -5.87 -8.18 19.54
C ALA A 14 -4.97 -9.44 19.48
N ILE A 15 -3.71 -9.34 19.90
CA ILE A 15 -2.80 -10.48 20.02
C ILE A 15 -3.26 -11.45 21.09
N ILE A 16 -3.66 -10.97 22.28
CA ILE A 16 -4.12 -11.80 23.39
C ILE A 16 -5.43 -12.53 23.03
N ILE A 17 -6.37 -11.85 22.36
CA ILE A 17 -7.63 -12.44 21.91
C ILE A 17 -7.35 -13.47 20.80
N GLY A 18 -6.48 -13.15 19.83
CA GLY A 18 -6.07 -14.07 18.76
C GLY A 18 -5.42 -15.37 19.30
N THR A 19 -4.56 -15.25 20.31
CA THR A 19 -3.89 -16.42 20.92
C THR A 19 -4.82 -17.25 21.81
N ARG A 20 -5.92 -16.66 22.33
CA ARG A 20 -6.90 -17.41 23.11
C ARG A 20 -7.97 -18.12 22.30
N LEU A 21 -8.21 -17.66 21.04
CA LEU A 21 -9.21 -18.25 20.15
C LEU A 21 -8.68 -19.45 19.31
N SER A 22 -7.39 -19.76 19.37
CA SER A 22 -6.80 -20.90 18.64
C SER A 22 -5.98 -21.82 19.54
N PRO A 23 -6.59 -22.57 20.46
CA PRO A 23 -5.82 -23.54 21.28
C PRO A 23 -5.45 -24.84 20.55
N HIS A 24 -6.03 -25.11 19.37
CA HIS A 24 -5.92 -26.45 18.76
C HIS A 24 -4.96 -26.60 17.57
N ASP A 25 -4.46 -25.51 16.97
CA ASP A 25 -3.64 -25.62 15.75
C ASP A 25 -2.14 -25.43 15.96
N VAL A 26 -1.69 -25.14 17.18
CA VAL A 26 -0.25 -24.89 17.46
C VAL A 26 0.53 -26.22 17.64
N ALA A 27 -0.14 -27.31 17.97
CA ALA A 27 0.52 -28.61 18.26
C ALA A 27 0.80 -29.50 17.03
N GLY A 28 0.35 -29.10 15.84
CA GLY A 28 0.49 -29.90 14.61
C GLY A 28 1.46 -29.41 13.56
N SER A 29 2.09 -28.26 13.74
CA SER A 29 2.94 -27.61 12.73
C SER A 29 4.43 -27.58 13.09
N GLU A 30 4.95 -28.62 13.76
CA GLU A 30 6.34 -29.03 13.53
C GLU A 30 6.45 -29.76 12.18
N ARG A 31 5.86 -29.18 11.14
CA ARG A 31 6.20 -29.51 9.78
C ARG A 31 7.66 -29.16 9.61
N LYS A 32 8.57 -30.19 9.58
CA LYS A 32 9.95 -30.10 9.16
C LYS A 32 10.19 -28.83 8.33
N ARG A 33 10.89 -27.89 8.92
CA ARG A 33 11.53 -26.76 8.21
C ARG A 33 12.71 -27.32 7.39
N ASP A 34 12.44 -28.32 6.56
CA ASP A 34 13.31 -28.60 5.44
C ASP A 34 13.20 -27.35 4.58
N GLY A 35 14.17 -26.46 4.77
CA GLY A 35 14.23 -25.20 4.06
C GLY A 35 14.36 -25.47 2.57
N VAL A 36 13.23 -25.65 1.91
CA VAL A 36 13.18 -25.66 0.45
C VAL A 36 13.72 -24.31 0.01
N LYS A 37 15.01 -24.30 -0.31
CA LYS A 37 15.71 -23.16 -0.93
C LYS A 37 15.23 -23.05 -2.38
N ALA A 38 13.92 -22.91 -2.60
CA ALA A 38 13.40 -22.61 -3.91
C ALA A 38 13.88 -21.20 -4.28
N PRO A 39 14.74 -21.03 -5.29
CA PRO A 39 15.21 -19.72 -5.69
C PRO A 39 14.02 -18.90 -6.20
N MET A 40 14.06 -17.61 -5.96
CA MET A 40 13.06 -16.70 -6.51
C MET A 40 13.19 -16.71 -8.05
N PRO A 41 12.11 -17.00 -8.78
CA PRO A 41 12.15 -16.97 -10.24
C PRO A 41 12.49 -15.56 -10.73
N ARG A 42 13.24 -15.44 -11.84
CA ARG A 42 13.62 -14.13 -12.39
C ARG A 42 12.44 -13.17 -12.57
N ARG A 43 11.28 -13.70 -12.93
CA ARG A 43 10.03 -12.90 -13.04
C ARG A 43 9.51 -12.42 -11.69
N GLY A 44 9.82 -13.07 -10.60
CA GLY A 44 9.45 -12.63 -9.25
C GLY A 44 10.03 -11.26 -8.89
N PHE A 45 11.17 -10.87 -9.49
CA PHE A 45 11.72 -9.52 -9.32
C PHE A 45 10.82 -8.41 -9.90
N LEU A 46 9.99 -8.72 -10.88
CA LEU A 46 9.01 -7.77 -11.40
C LEU A 46 7.87 -7.52 -10.42
N VAL A 47 7.43 -8.56 -9.72
CA VAL A 47 6.40 -8.42 -8.66
C VAL A 47 7.00 -7.74 -7.43
N PHE A 48 8.26 -8.03 -7.08
CA PHE A 48 9.01 -7.28 -6.07
C PHE A 48 9.07 -5.79 -6.41
N GLY A 49 9.46 -5.44 -7.64
CA GLY A 49 9.49 -4.07 -8.14
C GLY A 49 8.10 -3.42 -8.14
N SER A 50 7.06 -4.16 -8.51
CA SER A 50 5.67 -3.67 -8.45
C SER A 50 5.27 -3.29 -7.03
N MET A 51 5.60 -4.12 -6.04
CA MET A 51 5.32 -3.83 -4.63
C MET A 51 6.16 -2.66 -4.12
N PHE A 52 7.45 -2.60 -4.49
CA PHE A 52 8.31 -1.47 -4.16
C PHE A 52 7.71 -0.14 -4.61
N PHE A 53 7.34 -0.04 -5.88
CA PHE A 53 6.78 1.18 -6.46
C PHE A 53 5.38 1.50 -5.92
N LEU A 54 4.53 0.50 -5.68
CA LEU A 54 3.21 0.69 -5.11
C LEU A 54 3.30 1.28 -3.70
N MET A 55 4.16 0.71 -2.86
CA MET A 55 4.37 1.18 -1.50
C MET A 55 5.08 2.53 -1.45
N ALA A 56 6.00 2.80 -2.38
CA ALA A 56 6.61 4.11 -2.55
C ALA A 56 5.55 5.16 -2.93
N SER A 57 4.65 4.83 -3.87
CA SER A 57 3.55 5.71 -4.27
C SER A 57 2.67 6.11 -3.08
N SER A 58 2.18 5.16 -2.30
CA SER A 58 1.34 5.47 -1.14
C SER A 58 2.06 6.27 -0.07
N GLN A 59 3.34 5.94 0.17
CA GLN A 59 4.13 6.59 1.20
C GLN A 59 4.36 8.08 0.91
N SER A 60 4.43 8.47 -0.36
CA SER A 60 4.58 9.88 -0.72
C SER A 60 3.45 10.74 -0.15
N MET A 61 2.22 10.23 -0.12
CA MET A 61 1.07 10.93 0.44
C MET A 61 0.97 10.72 1.96
N PHE A 62 1.15 9.50 2.46
CA PHE A 62 1.02 9.21 3.89
C PHE A 62 1.96 10.01 4.78
N VAL A 63 3.15 10.36 4.29
CA VAL A 63 4.12 11.12 5.09
C VAL A 63 3.94 12.63 5.00
N THR A 64 3.19 13.13 4.01
CA THR A 64 3.10 14.58 3.73
C THR A 64 1.70 15.16 3.88
N PHE A 65 0.62 14.33 3.82
CA PHE A 65 -0.75 14.86 3.82
C PHE A 65 -1.10 15.62 5.10
N GLY A 66 -0.56 15.21 6.26
CA GLY A 66 -0.81 15.88 7.53
C GLY A 66 -0.25 17.30 7.55
N SER A 67 1.01 17.46 7.15
CA SER A 67 1.65 18.77 7.02
C SER A 67 0.95 19.64 5.98
N TRP A 68 0.56 19.07 4.84
CA TRP A 68 -0.20 19.79 3.83
C TRP A 68 -1.55 20.32 4.34
N LEU A 69 -2.30 19.53 5.11
CA LEU A 69 -3.57 19.98 5.70
C LEU A 69 -3.37 21.08 6.74
N GLU A 70 -2.29 21.02 7.50
CA GLU A 70 -1.92 22.05 8.47
C GLU A 70 -1.47 23.33 7.76
N ASP A 71 -0.51 23.23 6.85
CA ASP A 71 0.13 24.38 6.20
C ASP A 71 -0.83 25.12 5.24
N GLU A 72 -1.64 24.39 4.46
CA GLU A 72 -2.49 24.99 3.41
C GLU A 72 -3.86 25.40 3.96
N PHE A 73 -4.43 24.64 4.90
CA PHE A 73 -5.81 24.85 5.35
C PHE A 73 -5.94 25.13 6.84
N GLY A 74 -4.84 25.18 7.58
CA GLY A 74 -4.85 25.46 9.02
C GLY A 74 -5.56 24.39 9.87
N PHE A 75 -5.54 23.12 9.43
CA PHE A 75 -6.15 22.04 10.18
C PHE A 75 -5.41 21.84 11.51
N THR A 76 -6.18 21.69 12.58
CA THR A 76 -5.64 21.28 13.89
C THR A 76 -5.30 19.79 13.88
N GLU A 77 -4.49 19.36 14.86
CA GLU A 77 -4.18 17.93 15.06
C GLU A 77 -5.45 17.05 15.11
N ALA A 78 -6.51 17.53 15.76
CA ALA A 78 -7.78 16.82 15.82
C ALA A 78 -8.48 16.75 14.45
N GLY A 79 -8.38 17.80 13.65
CA GLY A 79 -8.89 17.84 12.29
C GLY A 79 -8.16 16.84 11.37
N ILE A 80 -6.82 16.82 11.45
CA ILE A 80 -5.97 15.87 10.69
C ILE A 80 -6.29 14.43 11.11
N ALA A 81 -6.45 14.18 12.41
CA ALA A 81 -6.86 12.86 12.92
C ALA A 81 -8.24 12.45 12.39
N GLY A 82 -9.17 13.39 12.28
CA GLY A 82 -10.51 13.15 11.70
C GLY A 82 -10.43 12.77 10.21
N VAL A 83 -9.60 13.47 9.43
CA VAL A 83 -9.35 13.14 8.03
C VAL A 83 -8.70 11.75 7.91
N ALA A 84 -7.66 11.46 8.71
CA ALA A 84 -7.00 10.16 8.72
C ALA A 84 -7.97 9.02 9.06
N PHE A 85 -8.87 9.24 10.01
CA PHE A 85 -9.92 8.27 10.35
C PHE A 85 -10.90 8.04 9.20
N ALA A 86 -11.35 9.11 8.54
CA ALA A 86 -12.23 9.00 7.38
C ALA A 86 -11.55 8.25 6.22
N LEU A 87 -10.29 8.57 5.92
CA LEU A 87 -9.51 7.86 4.92
C LEU A 87 -9.38 6.36 5.25
N GLY A 88 -9.06 6.01 6.50
CA GLY A 88 -9.01 4.61 6.94
C GLY A 88 -10.35 3.88 6.81
N ALA A 89 -11.47 4.55 7.06
CA ALA A 89 -12.80 3.98 6.84
C ALA A 89 -13.07 3.73 5.34
N PHE A 90 -12.66 4.65 4.46
CA PHE A 90 -12.75 4.46 3.01
C PHE A 90 -11.85 3.32 2.53
N GLU A 91 -10.63 3.21 3.03
CA GLU A 91 -9.71 2.11 2.73
C GLU A 91 -10.29 0.75 3.13
N LEU A 92 -10.92 0.66 4.30
CA LEU A 92 -11.60 -0.56 4.75
C LEU A 92 -12.73 -0.98 3.79
N LEU A 93 -13.56 -0.03 3.37
CA LEU A 93 -14.63 -0.29 2.39
C LEU A 93 -14.06 -0.71 1.03
N ALA A 94 -12.97 -0.08 0.60
CA ALA A 94 -12.26 -0.43 -0.62
C ALA A 94 -11.68 -1.84 -0.55
N SER A 95 -11.05 -2.22 0.56
CA SER A 95 -10.51 -3.57 0.79
C SER A 95 -11.58 -4.65 0.67
N ILE A 96 -12.73 -4.45 1.32
CA ILE A 96 -13.86 -5.40 1.26
C ILE A 96 -14.37 -5.54 -0.18
N THR A 97 -14.49 -4.44 -0.91
CA THR A 97 -14.97 -4.43 -2.29
C THR A 97 -13.95 -5.06 -3.24
N SER A 98 -12.67 -4.74 -3.06
CA SER A 98 -11.57 -5.26 -3.85
C SER A 98 -11.44 -6.78 -3.72
N ALA A 99 -11.52 -7.31 -2.49
CA ALA A 99 -11.44 -8.75 -2.25
C ALA A 99 -12.51 -9.53 -3.02
N ARG A 100 -13.74 -8.98 -3.12
CA ARG A 100 -14.84 -9.59 -3.87
C ARG A 100 -14.69 -9.46 -5.39
N ARG A 101 -14.11 -8.37 -5.89
CA ARG A 101 -14.00 -8.06 -7.32
C ARG A 101 -12.73 -8.64 -7.96
N ALA A 102 -11.64 -8.76 -7.21
CA ALA A 102 -10.38 -9.27 -7.71
C ALA A 102 -10.47 -10.71 -8.25
N ASP A 103 -11.34 -11.54 -7.68
CA ASP A 103 -11.58 -12.90 -8.16
C ASP A 103 -12.32 -12.93 -9.52
N VAL A 104 -13.17 -11.94 -9.79
CA VAL A 104 -13.97 -11.86 -11.05
C VAL A 104 -13.14 -11.25 -12.19
N TRP A 105 -12.38 -10.20 -11.92
CA TRP A 105 -11.64 -9.44 -12.96
C TRP A 105 -10.24 -9.97 -13.24
N GLY A 106 -9.74 -10.82 -12.33
CA GLY A 106 -8.36 -11.30 -12.35
C GLY A 106 -7.41 -10.35 -11.58
N LYS A 107 -6.55 -10.96 -10.76
CA LYS A 107 -5.72 -10.27 -9.77
C LYS A 107 -4.79 -9.22 -10.38
N GLU A 108 -4.14 -9.55 -11.50
CA GLU A 108 -3.22 -8.63 -12.19
C GLU A 108 -3.94 -7.41 -12.80
N ARG A 109 -5.11 -7.63 -13.41
CA ARG A 109 -5.92 -6.55 -13.99
C ARG A 109 -6.48 -5.63 -12.92
N SER A 110 -6.94 -6.19 -11.82
CA SER A 110 -7.44 -5.43 -10.67
C SER A 110 -6.33 -4.56 -10.07
N THR A 111 -5.13 -5.10 -9.91
CA THR A 111 -3.97 -4.35 -9.44
C THR A 111 -3.64 -3.16 -10.35
N ILE A 112 -3.64 -3.38 -11.67
CA ILE A 112 -3.39 -2.31 -12.66
C ILE A 112 -4.52 -1.27 -12.63
N ALA A 113 -5.79 -1.69 -12.47
CA ALA A 113 -6.91 -0.77 -12.39
C ALA A 113 -6.80 0.16 -11.16
N GLY A 114 -6.39 -0.37 -9.99
CA GLY A 114 -6.10 0.46 -8.82
C GLY A 114 -4.99 1.47 -9.09
N ALA A 115 -3.89 1.05 -9.71
CA ALA A 115 -2.79 1.95 -10.04
C ALA A 115 -3.17 3.01 -11.09
N LEU A 116 -4.04 2.67 -12.05
CA LEU A 116 -4.58 3.63 -13.00
C LEU A 116 -5.46 4.71 -12.33
N LEU A 117 -6.04 4.43 -11.18
CA LEU A 117 -6.76 5.44 -10.39
C LEU A 117 -5.78 6.36 -9.65
N ILE A 118 -4.64 5.83 -9.15
CA ILE A 118 -3.62 6.62 -8.45
C ILE A 118 -3.06 7.72 -9.34
N VAL A 119 -2.71 7.40 -10.59
CA VAL A 119 -2.01 8.33 -11.50
C VAL A 119 -2.78 9.63 -11.73
N PRO A 120 -4.04 9.61 -12.23
CA PRO A 120 -4.79 10.84 -12.44
C PRO A 120 -5.12 11.56 -11.13
N SER A 121 -5.39 10.81 -10.04
CA SER A 121 -5.68 11.41 -8.74
C SER A 121 -4.49 12.20 -8.20
N GLY A 122 -3.27 11.68 -8.30
CA GLY A 122 -2.07 12.38 -7.85
C GLY A 122 -1.73 13.59 -8.75
N VAL A 123 -1.85 13.47 -10.07
CA VAL A 123 -1.64 14.59 -10.99
C VAL A 123 -2.66 15.71 -10.76
N LEU A 124 -3.93 15.37 -10.61
CA LEU A 124 -4.98 16.36 -10.32
C LEU A 124 -4.82 16.96 -8.92
N LEU A 125 -4.37 16.17 -7.93
CA LEU A 125 -4.05 16.68 -6.60
C LEU A 125 -2.95 17.74 -6.68
N ALA A 126 -1.89 17.50 -7.43
CA ALA A 126 -0.83 18.48 -7.65
C ALA A 126 -1.33 19.80 -8.28
N LEU A 127 -2.39 19.73 -9.09
CA LEU A 127 -2.97 20.92 -9.73
C LEU A 127 -4.03 21.64 -8.87
N LEU A 128 -4.73 20.91 -8.00
CA LEU A 128 -5.90 21.38 -7.26
C LEU A 128 -5.66 21.41 -5.74
N HIS A 129 -4.42 21.24 -5.28
CA HIS A 129 -4.05 21.14 -3.87
C HIS A 129 -4.46 22.35 -3.03
N THR A 130 -4.57 23.54 -3.61
CA THR A 130 -5.02 24.76 -2.92
C THR A 130 -6.52 24.80 -2.64
N HIS A 131 -7.29 23.86 -3.19
CA HIS A 131 -8.72 23.76 -2.98
C HIS A 131 -9.03 22.62 -2.02
N GLN A 132 -9.49 22.93 -0.82
CA GLN A 132 -9.68 21.97 0.27
C GLN A 132 -10.52 20.75 -0.12
N ILE A 133 -11.74 20.94 -0.64
CA ILE A 133 -12.66 19.83 -0.97
C ILE A 133 -12.13 19.00 -2.14
N PRO A 134 -11.75 19.57 -3.31
CA PRO A 134 -11.14 18.79 -4.38
C PRO A 134 -9.87 18.07 -3.94
N GLY A 135 -8.99 18.72 -3.17
CA GLY A 135 -7.77 18.10 -2.67
C GLY A 135 -8.02 16.89 -1.79
N LEU A 136 -8.95 16.98 -0.83
CA LEU A 136 -9.33 15.85 0.03
C LEU A 136 -9.96 14.70 -0.75
N VAL A 137 -10.82 15.00 -1.73
CA VAL A 137 -11.42 13.98 -2.60
C VAL A 137 -10.35 13.26 -3.43
N LEU A 138 -9.41 14.01 -4.00
CA LEU A 138 -8.32 13.45 -4.81
C LEU A 138 -7.34 12.63 -3.96
N LEU A 139 -7.04 13.08 -2.74
CA LEU A 139 -6.27 12.28 -1.78
C LEU A 139 -7.00 10.96 -1.46
N GLY A 140 -8.31 11.03 -1.20
CA GLY A 140 -9.13 9.84 -0.96
C GLY A 140 -9.13 8.87 -2.15
N LEU A 141 -9.28 9.37 -3.39
CA LEU A 141 -9.23 8.56 -4.60
C LEU A 141 -7.83 7.95 -4.83
N PHE A 142 -6.77 8.69 -4.52
CA PHE A 142 -5.40 8.20 -4.58
C PHE A 142 -5.18 7.00 -3.65
N LEU A 143 -5.59 7.14 -2.39
CA LEU A 143 -5.46 6.08 -1.38
C LEU A 143 -6.41 4.89 -1.67
N LEU A 144 -7.61 5.15 -2.15
CA LEU A 144 -8.53 4.11 -2.60
C LEU A 144 -7.95 3.28 -3.75
N GLY A 145 -7.29 3.93 -4.72
CA GLY A 145 -6.56 3.26 -5.79
C GLY A 145 -5.41 2.39 -5.27
N PHE A 146 -4.66 2.91 -4.29
CA PHE A 146 -3.61 2.17 -3.60
C PHE A 146 -4.16 0.92 -2.90
N GLU A 147 -5.22 1.07 -2.10
CA GLU A 147 -5.80 -0.03 -1.35
C GLU A 147 -6.34 -1.12 -2.29
N PHE A 148 -7.00 -0.72 -3.36
CA PHE A 148 -7.47 -1.66 -4.39
C PHE A 148 -6.31 -2.41 -5.04
N ALA A 149 -5.20 -1.72 -5.33
CA ALA A 149 -4.02 -2.32 -5.95
C ALA A 149 -3.30 -3.27 -4.99
N ILE A 150 -3.10 -2.90 -3.72
CA ILE A 150 -2.36 -3.73 -2.75
C ILE A 150 -3.09 -5.03 -2.45
N VAL A 151 -4.40 -4.97 -2.18
CA VAL A 151 -5.22 -6.17 -1.88
C VAL A 151 -5.19 -7.15 -3.05
N SER A 152 -5.22 -6.64 -4.30
CA SER A 152 -5.14 -7.47 -5.50
C SER A 152 -3.74 -8.03 -5.78
N LEU A 153 -2.67 -7.33 -5.35
CA LEU A 153 -1.28 -7.74 -5.57
C LEU A 153 -0.81 -8.82 -4.58
N LEU A 154 -1.33 -8.83 -3.35
CA LEU A 154 -0.93 -9.79 -2.32
C LEU A 154 -1.06 -11.27 -2.76
N PRO A 155 -2.19 -11.71 -3.37
CA PRO A 155 -2.30 -13.08 -3.88
C PRO A 155 -1.34 -13.38 -5.04
N VAL A 156 -0.98 -12.38 -5.87
CA VAL A 156 0.04 -12.55 -6.92
C VAL A 156 1.40 -12.79 -6.27
N ALA A 157 1.74 -12.01 -5.24
CA ALA A 157 2.97 -12.14 -4.47
C ALA A 157 3.10 -13.51 -3.80
N ALA A 158 2.03 -14.04 -3.20
CA ALA A 158 2.01 -15.35 -2.58
C ALA A 158 2.24 -16.49 -3.59
N ASN A 159 1.80 -16.33 -4.84
CA ASN A 159 1.93 -17.34 -5.88
C ASN A 159 3.26 -17.31 -6.65
N ILE A 160 4.19 -16.40 -6.34
CA ILE A 160 5.50 -16.33 -7.01
C ILE A 160 6.33 -17.59 -6.75
N ILE A 161 6.26 -18.15 -5.53
CA ILE A 161 6.90 -19.39 -5.14
C ILE A 161 5.80 -20.36 -4.67
N PRO A 162 5.16 -21.13 -5.57
CA PRO A 162 4.02 -21.98 -5.20
C PRO A 162 4.35 -23.03 -4.14
N SER A 163 5.61 -23.52 -4.11
CA SER A 163 6.09 -24.46 -3.10
C SER A 163 6.33 -23.83 -1.72
N ALA A 164 6.41 -22.51 -1.63
CA ALA A 164 6.64 -21.76 -0.39
C ALA A 164 5.96 -20.37 -0.45
N PRO A 165 4.61 -20.30 -0.42
CA PRO A 165 3.87 -19.04 -0.61
C PRO A 165 4.24 -17.95 0.39
N GLY A 166 4.45 -18.30 1.66
CA GLY A 166 4.85 -17.36 2.71
C GLY A 166 6.22 -16.72 2.44
N ARG A 167 7.16 -17.48 1.83
CA ARG A 167 8.46 -16.93 1.43
C ARG A 167 8.33 -15.96 0.26
N GLY A 168 7.53 -16.30 -0.75
CA GLY A 168 7.25 -15.42 -1.89
C GLY A 168 6.66 -14.10 -1.42
N LEU A 169 5.62 -14.17 -0.60
CA LEU A 169 4.97 -13.01 0.00
C LEU A 169 5.94 -12.18 0.85
N GLY A 170 6.74 -12.82 1.72
CA GLY A 170 7.70 -12.15 2.59
C GLY A 170 8.76 -11.36 1.81
N ILE A 171 9.31 -11.93 0.72
CA ILE A 171 10.29 -11.25 -0.13
C ILE A 171 9.65 -10.02 -0.80
N VAL A 172 8.44 -10.15 -1.33
CA VAL A 172 7.74 -9.05 -2.01
C VAL A 172 7.36 -7.95 -1.03
N LEU A 173 6.90 -8.29 0.17
CA LEU A 173 6.62 -7.31 1.22
C LEU A 173 7.89 -6.57 1.67
N ALA A 174 9.03 -7.26 1.75
CA ALA A 174 10.31 -6.61 2.03
C ALA A 174 10.65 -5.55 0.96
N GLY A 175 10.39 -5.83 -0.32
CA GLY A 175 10.49 -4.84 -1.39
C GLY A 175 9.59 -3.63 -1.16
N GLY A 176 8.36 -3.85 -0.72
CA GLY A 176 7.44 -2.79 -0.35
C GLY A 176 7.94 -1.92 0.81
N MET A 177 8.50 -2.54 1.85
CA MET A 177 9.09 -1.79 2.98
C MET A 177 10.29 -0.94 2.55
N LEU A 178 11.13 -1.44 1.65
CA LEU A 178 12.20 -0.65 1.04
C LEU A 178 11.64 0.55 0.25
N GLY A 179 10.58 0.34 -0.51
CA GLY A 179 9.89 1.42 -1.22
C GLY A 179 9.37 2.50 -0.28
N ARG A 180 8.72 2.11 0.81
CA ARG A 180 8.26 3.04 1.85
C ARG A 180 9.42 3.80 2.49
N ALA A 181 10.45 3.11 2.94
CA ALA A 181 11.59 3.73 3.60
C ALA A 181 12.28 4.76 2.70
N SER A 182 12.53 4.40 1.43
CA SER A 182 13.15 5.31 0.46
C SER A 182 12.26 6.53 0.19
N MET A 183 10.96 6.31 -0.02
CA MET A 183 10.04 7.38 -0.37
C MET A 183 9.77 8.32 0.81
N SER A 184 9.81 7.86 2.06
CA SER A 184 9.66 8.74 3.22
C SER A 184 10.67 9.90 3.18
N VAL A 185 11.94 9.60 2.90
CA VAL A 185 12.98 10.63 2.81
C VAL A 185 12.78 11.53 1.59
N ILE A 186 12.50 10.93 0.44
CA ILE A 186 12.34 11.66 -0.83
C ILE A 186 11.13 12.60 -0.74
N ALA A 187 9.97 12.07 -0.31
CA ALA A 187 8.73 12.82 -0.28
C ALA A 187 8.76 13.96 0.76
N THR A 188 9.31 13.71 1.97
CA THR A 188 9.46 14.77 2.96
C THR A 188 10.38 15.88 2.45
N SER A 189 11.54 15.52 1.88
CA SER A 189 12.46 16.51 1.33
C SER A 189 11.87 17.28 0.15
N ALA A 190 11.03 16.65 -0.66
CA ALA A 190 10.34 17.29 -1.78
C ALA A 190 9.25 18.24 -1.27
N TYR A 191 8.49 17.81 -0.26
CA TYR A 191 7.47 18.62 0.39
C TYR A 191 8.06 19.88 1.01
N ASP A 192 9.12 19.76 1.81
CA ASP A 192 9.78 20.88 2.49
C ASP A 192 10.29 21.97 1.52
N ARG A 193 10.60 21.59 0.28
CA ARG A 193 11.14 22.52 -0.73
C ARG A 193 10.10 23.09 -1.69
N TYR A 194 9.09 22.31 -1.98
CA TYR A 194 8.22 22.57 -3.13
C TYR A 194 6.72 22.37 -2.84
N GLY A 195 6.33 21.98 -1.61
CA GLY A 195 4.95 21.70 -1.26
C GLY A 195 4.45 20.32 -1.71
N ILE A 196 3.13 20.11 -1.59
CA ILE A 196 2.48 18.81 -1.80
C ILE A 196 2.47 18.36 -3.27
N GLU A 197 2.63 19.26 -4.21
CA GLU A 197 2.61 18.98 -5.66
C GLU A 197 3.65 17.92 -6.02
N TRP A 198 4.87 18.05 -5.49
CA TRP A 198 5.95 17.14 -5.82
C TRP A 198 5.76 15.73 -5.24
N PRO A 199 5.42 15.54 -3.95
CA PRO A 199 5.02 14.23 -3.45
C PRO A 199 3.90 13.59 -4.26
N ALA A 200 2.88 14.35 -4.70
CA ALA A 200 1.78 13.84 -5.49
C ALA A 200 2.23 13.37 -6.89
N ILE A 201 3.11 14.15 -7.55
CA ILE A 201 3.69 13.77 -8.84
C ILE A 201 4.62 12.57 -8.71
N ILE A 202 5.51 12.55 -7.71
CA ILE A 202 6.44 11.43 -7.47
C ILE A 202 5.67 10.15 -7.15
N GLY A 203 4.59 10.25 -6.37
CA GLY A 203 3.68 9.14 -6.10
C GLY A 203 3.02 8.61 -7.37
N SER A 204 2.57 9.50 -8.27
CA SER A 204 2.00 9.14 -9.57
C SER A 204 3.04 8.47 -10.50
N ILE A 205 4.27 8.97 -10.55
CA ILE A 205 5.37 8.38 -11.31
C ILE A 205 5.70 6.97 -10.77
N SER A 206 5.71 6.81 -9.45
CA SER A 206 5.90 5.51 -8.80
C SER A 206 4.79 4.53 -9.20
N ALA A 207 3.53 4.97 -9.24
CA ALA A 207 2.42 4.14 -9.70
C ALA A 207 2.57 3.70 -11.16
N VAL A 208 3.09 4.57 -12.04
CA VAL A 208 3.43 4.19 -13.43
C VAL A 208 4.54 3.13 -13.45
N GLY A 209 5.58 3.26 -12.62
CA GLY A 209 6.62 2.25 -12.45
C GLY A 209 6.07 0.89 -12.04
N MET A 210 5.11 0.88 -11.11
CA MET A 210 4.38 -0.32 -10.68
C MET A 210 3.61 -0.95 -11.86
N ILE A 211 2.85 -0.16 -12.62
CA ILE A 211 2.11 -0.64 -13.80
C ILE A 211 3.07 -1.27 -14.81
N ALA A 212 4.20 -0.63 -15.10
CA ALA A 212 5.19 -1.13 -16.04
C ALA A 212 5.76 -2.49 -15.61
N CYS A 213 6.14 -2.63 -14.34
CA CYS A 213 6.65 -3.89 -13.78
C CYS A 213 5.60 -5.01 -13.89
N LEU A 214 4.37 -4.74 -13.49
CA LEU A 214 3.31 -5.74 -13.48
C LEU A 214 2.83 -6.11 -14.89
N ALA A 215 2.76 -5.14 -15.80
CA ALA A 215 2.43 -5.39 -17.20
C ALA A 215 3.48 -6.25 -17.91
N TRP A 216 4.75 -6.06 -17.55
CA TRP A 216 5.82 -6.93 -18.07
C TRP A 216 5.72 -8.34 -17.50
N PHE A 217 5.42 -8.47 -16.20
CA PHE A 217 5.19 -9.77 -15.57
C PHE A 217 4.07 -10.53 -16.27
N SER A 218 2.92 -9.89 -16.52
CA SER A 218 1.73 -10.52 -17.10
C SER A 218 1.91 -10.93 -18.57
N ARG A 219 2.71 -10.21 -19.35
CA ARG A 219 3.03 -10.59 -20.75
C ARG A 219 3.77 -11.91 -20.82
N GLY A 220 4.68 -12.14 -19.91
CA GLY A 220 5.47 -13.35 -19.91
C GLY A 220 4.79 -14.59 -19.30
N SER A 221 3.62 -14.46 -18.68
CA SER A 221 2.85 -15.60 -18.18
C SER A 221 1.89 -16.19 -19.22
N ARG A 222 1.74 -15.50 -20.37
CA ARG A 222 0.88 -15.94 -21.49
C ARG A 222 1.63 -16.62 -22.62
N SER A 223 2.94 -16.61 -22.61
CA SER A 223 3.84 -17.34 -23.54
C SER A 223 4.29 -18.66 -22.91
#